data_c2242466105aed230bcca15f8942329c
#
_entry.id   c2242466105aed230bcca15f8942329c
#
_cell.length_a   1.000
_cell.length_b   1.000
_cell.length_c   1.000
_cell.angle_alpha   90.00
_cell.angle_beta   90.00
_cell.angle_gamma   90.00
#
_symmetry.space_group_name_H-M   'P 1'
#
loop_
_entity.id
_entity.type
_entity.pdbx_description
1 polymer ?
#
loop_
_entity_poly.entity_id
_entity_poly.type
_entity_poly.pdbx_seq_one_letter_code
_entity_poly.pdbx_strand_id
1 'polypeptide(L)'
;MNFNDGNTINIFTDASTTTYNGETYVSAGAVAIIGENYNNIIDQQVNVMKNTNNYGELYAIYLAIMMALRLRCSFPGATINILSDSKISVYGLREWSFSWLKNQVKFNTYNFINSSGNNVANQELFKHIILTICSNNLCVRFFHVKGHINFNNFKDLAYAQNKFKTMNNINIPPSTVVTFSIMNDYIDNFTRNQFKVINLHGINTNGLPLFYFNFQGSPRMRRKYKSLISK
;
A
#
# COMPACT_ATOMS: atom_id res chain seq x y z
N MET A 1 14.01 7.87 12.60
CA MET A 1 12.88 6.91 12.50
C MET A 1 13.50 5.53 12.61
N ASN A 2 12.96 4.66 13.47
CA ASN A 2 13.50 3.32 13.68
C ASN A 2 12.48 2.29 13.16
N PHE A 3 12.84 1.54 12.11
CA PHE A 3 12.02 0.44 11.58
C PHE A 3 12.23 -0.87 12.33
N ASN A 4 13.31 -0.95 13.12
CA ASN A 4 13.73 -2.12 13.90
C ASN A 4 13.25 -2.07 15.37
N ASP A 5 12.27 -1.24 15.67
CA ASP A 5 11.68 -1.19 17.00
C ASP A 5 10.66 -2.33 17.15
N GLY A 6 10.74 -3.08 18.26
CA GLY A 6 9.76 -4.13 18.59
C GLY A 6 8.31 -3.64 18.71
N ASN A 7 8.10 -2.33 18.77
CA ASN A 7 6.79 -1.69 18.73
C ASN A 7 6.45 -1.11 17.33
N THR A 8 7.14 -1.55 16.29
CA THR A 8 6.90 -1.15 14.92
C THR A 8 6.40 -2.34 14.10
N ILE A 9 5.29 -2.18 13.40
CA ILE A 9 4.75 -3.15 12.46
C ILE A 9 5.02 -2.63 11.05
N ASN A 10 5.77 -3.39 10.27
CA ASN A 10 6.04 -3.11 8.87
C ASN A 10 5.18 -4.04 8.00
N ILE A 11 4.33 -3.45 7.15
CA ILE A 11 3.42 -4.19 6.26
C ILE A 11 3.87 -3.93 4.82
N PHE A 12 4.30 -4.98 4.15
CA PHE A 12 4.74 -4.96 2.75
C PHE A 12 3.59 -5.31 1.84
N THR A 13 3.49 -4.62 0.71
CA THR A 13 2.40 -4.80 -0.26
C THR A 13 2.94 -4.89 -1.66
N ASP A 14 2.34 -5.77 -2.45
CA ASP A 14 2.65 -5.94 -3.87
C ASP A 14 1.45 -6.52 -4.62
N ALA A 15 1.46 -6.40 -5.94
CA ALA A 15 0.50 -7.04 -6.81
C ALA A 15 1.17 -7.62 -8.06
N SER A 16 0.73 -8.82 -8.42
CA SER A 16 1.16 -9.49 -9.65
C SER A 16 -0.02 -9.65 -10.60
N THR A 17 0.25 -9.65 -11.91
CA THR A 17 -0.78 -9.84 -12.93
C THR A 17 -0.53 -11.06 -13.78
N THR A 18 -1.61 -11.65 -14.27
CA THR A 18 -1.59 -12.69 -15.31
C THR A 18 -2.72 -12.46 -16.31
N THR A 19 -2.57 -12.98 -17.51
CA THR A 19 -3.63 -13.01 -18.51
C THR A 19 -4.16 -14.43 -18.66
N TYR A 20 -5.47 -14.60 -18.54
CA TYR A 20 -6.15 -15.87 -18.73
C TYR A 20 -7.39 -15.66 -19.59
N ASN A 21 -7.55 -16.43 -20.67
CA ASN A 21 -8.64 -16.29 -21.64
C ASN A 21 -8.84 -14.86 -22.18
N GLY A 22 -7.74 -14.13 -22.43
CA GLY A 22 -7.79 -12.73 -22.91
C GLY A 22 -8.14 -11.68 -21.85
N GLU A 23 -8.36 -12.09 -20.61
CA GLU A 23 -8.69 -11.20 -19.49
C GLU A 23 -7.50 -11.05 -18.53
N THR A 24 -7.33 -9.84 -17.98
CA THR A 24 -6.27 -9.57 -17.00
C THR A 24 -6.79 -9.81 -15.60
N TYR A 25 -6.07 -10.63 -14.85
CA TYR A 25 -6.28 -10.89 -13.43
C TYR A 25 -5.11 -10.37 -12.62
N VAL A 26 -5.40 -9.86 -11.45
CA VAL A 26 -4.41 -9.36 -10.50
C VAL A 26 -4.53 -10.09 -9.18
N SER A 27 -3.39 -10.52 -8.64
CA SER A 27 -3.24 -11.01 -7.27
C SER A 27 -2.61 -9.91 -6.44
N ALA A 28 -3.34 -9.37 -5.49
CA ALA A 28 -2.88 -8.32 -4.59
C ALA A 28 -2.64 -8.88 -3.20
N GLY A 29 -1.51 -8.57 -2.58
CA GLY A 29 -1.13 -9.14 -1.29
C GLY A 29 -0.55 -8.15 -0.31
N ALA A 30 -0.65 -8.48 0.98
CA ALA A 30 -0.03 -7.78 2.09
C ALA A 30 0.56 -8.77 3.09
N VAL A 31 1.72 -8.47 3.65
CA VAL A 31 2.40 -9.26 4.68
C VAL A 31 2.97 -8.36 5.77
N ALA A 32 2.78 -8.74 7.04
CA ALA A 32 3.22 -7.96 8.19
C ALA A 32 4.30 -8.67 9.00
N ILE A 33 5.30 -7.90 9.43
CA ILE A 33 6.33 -8.33 10.37
C ILE A 33 6.46 -7.31 11.51
N ILE A 34 7.00 -7.75 12.65
CA ILE A 34 7.39 -6.84 13.75
C ILE A 34 8.84 -6.41 13.55
N GLY A 35 9.08 -5.11 13.59
CA GLY A 35 10.41 -4.53 13.36
C GLY A 35 10.99 -4.99 12.03
N GLU A 36 12.26 -5.42 12.05
CA GLU A 36 12.97 -5.99 10.89
C GLU A 36 13.09 -7.52 10.93
N ASN A 37 12.26 -8.19 11.74
CA ASN A 37 12.30 -9.64 11.86
C ASN A 37 11.52 -10.33 10.71
N TYR A 38 12.15 -10.45 9.55
CA TYR A 38 11.57 -11.06 8.35
C TYR A 38 11.31 -12.58 8.48
N ASN A 39 11.87 -13.24 9.51
CA ASN A 39 11.59 -14.65 9.79
C ASN A 39 10.28 -14.85 10.58
N ASN A 40 9.67 -13.78 11.10
CA ASN A 40 8.45 -13.83 11.89
C ASN A 40 7.33 -13.02 11.25
N ILE A 41 6.65 -13.66 10.30
CA ILE A 41 5.44 -13.09 9.69
C ILE A 41 4.30 -13.25 10.70
N ILE A 42 3.68 -12.12 11.08
CA ILE A 42 2.59 -12.08 12.06
C ILE A 42 1.21 -12.07 11.43
N ASP A 43 1.08 -11.65 10.18
CA ASP A 43 -0.16 -11.71 9.40
C ASP A 43 0.16 -11.64 7.91
N GLN A 44 -0.67 -12.29 7.07
CA GLN A 44 -0.56 -12.20 5.62
C GLN A 44 -1.93 -12.35 4.96
N GLN A 45 -2.16 -11.62 3.89
CA GLN A 45 -3.39 -11.68 3.11
C GLN A 45 -3.10 -11.59 1.61
N VAL A 46 -3.96 -12.21 0.83
CA VAL A 46 -3.95 -12.12 -0.62
C VAL A 46 -5.38 -12.18 -1.14
N ASN A 47 -5.64 -11.47 -2.21
CA ASN A 47 -6.89 -11.57 -2.96
C ASN A 47 -6.61 -11.54 -4.46
N VAL A 48 -7.36 -12.31 -5.23
CA VAL A 48 -7.25 -12.37 -6.68
C VAL A 48 -8.55 -11.89 -7.31
N MET A 49 -8.44 -11.02 -8.31
CA MET A 49 -9.58 -10.41 -8.95
C MET A 49 -9.28 -10.06 -10.41
N LYS A 50 -10.34 -9.91 -11.21
CA LYS A 50 -10.22 -9.36 -12.57
C LYS A 50 -10.06 -7.86 -12.49
N ASN A 51 -8.86 -7.33 -12.75
CA ASN A 51 -8.57 -5.89 -12.73
C ASN A 51 -7.20 -5.59 -13.35
N THR A 52 -6.84 -4.28 -13.38
CA THR A 52 -5.53 -3.81 -13.84
C THR A 52 -4.46 -3.93 -12.76
N ASN A 53 -3.18 -3.93 -13.15
CA ASN A 53 -2.07 -3.93 -12.20
C ASN A 53 -2.12 -2.75 -11.22
N ASN A 54 -2.32 -1.53 -11.72
CA ASN A 54 -2.41 -0.33 -10.86
C ASN A 54 -3.54 -0.39 -9.83
N TYR A 55 -4.66 -1.05 -10.18
CA TYR A 55 -5.73 -1.31 -9.22
C TYR A 55 -5.26 -2.31 -8.16
N GLY A 56 -4.61 -3.39 -8.57
CA GLY A 56 -4.08 -4.42 -7.68
C GLY A 56 -3.08 -3.87 -6.66
N GLU A 57 -2.15 -3.03 -7.11
CA GLU A 57 -1.18 -2.35 -6.25
C GLU A 57 -1.86 -1.50 -5.15
N LEU A 58 -2.86 -0.71 -5.55
CA LEU A 58 -3.62 0.08 -4.60
C LEU A 58 -4.48 -0.80 -3.68
N TYR A 59 -5.02 -1.90 -4.22
CA TYR A 59 -5.80 -2.86 -3.45
C TYR A 59 -4.93 -3.61 -2.43
N ALA A 60 -3.69 -3.92 -2.75
CA ALA A 60 -2.73 -4.48 -1.80
C ALA A 60 -2.52 -3.54 -0.59
N ILE A 61 -2.43 -2.21 -0.83
CA ILE A 61 -2.41 -1.22 0.26
C ILE A 61 -3.73 -1.21 1.05
N TYR A 62 -4.88 -1.39 0.38
CA TYR A 62 -6.15 -1.54 1.10
C TYR A 62 -6.15 -2.76 2.03
N LEU A 63 -5.64 -3.91 1.57
CA LEU A 63 -5.45 -5.10 2.43
C LEU A 63 -4.55 -4.79 3.63
N ALA A 64 -3.46 -4.05 3.42
CA ALA A 64 -2.57 -3.61 4.51
C ALA A 64 -3.29 -2.70 5.52
N ILE A 65 -4.18 -1.81 5.09
CA ILE A 65 -5.00 -0.97 5.98
C ILE A 65 -5.96 -1.85 6.81
N MET A 66 -6.59 -2.83 6.20
CA MET A 66 -7.49 -3.77 6.92
C MET A 66 -6.69 -4.62 7.92
N MET A 67 -5.50 -5.06 7.54
CA MET A 67 -4.56 -5.76 8.43
C MET A 67 -4.13 -4.87 9.61
N ALA A 68 -3.77 -3.61 9.34
CA ALA A 68 -3.39 -2.63 10.36
C ALA A 68 -4.50 -2.40 11.40
N LEU A 69 -5.77 -2.40 10.96
CA LEU A 69 -6.92 -2.29 11.88
C LEU A 69 -7.03 -3.50 12.83
N ARG A 70 -6.75 -4.71 12.34
CA ARG A 70 -6.75 -5.92 13.19
C ARG A 70 -5.55 -5.92 14.14
N LEU A 71 -4.36 -5.68 13.60
CA LEU A 71 -3.11 -5.70 14.37
C LEU A 71 -3.07 -4.63 15.47
N ARG A 72 -3.74 -3.49 15.27
CA ARG A 72 -3.87 -2.45 16.32
C ARG A 72 -4.50 -2.97 17.61
N CYS A 73 -5.42 -3.94 17.53
CA CYS A 73 -6.03 -4.54 18.71
C CYS A 73 -5.04 -5.43 19.48
N SER A 74 -4.18 -6.16 18.76
CA SER A 74 -3.18 -7.04 19.36
C SER A 74 -1.92 -6.31 19.80
N PHE A 75 -1.59 -5.18 19.13
CA PHE A 75 -0.39 -4.37 19.37
C PHE A 75 -0.78 -2.90 19.60
N PRO A 76 -1.39 -2.58 20.75
CA PRO A 76 -1.83 -1.22 21.05
C PRO A 76 -0.62 -0.26 21.13
N GLY A 77 -0.73 0.85 20.43
CA GLY A 77 0.35 1.86 20.39
C GLY A 77 1.47 1.56 19.39
N ALA A 78 1.42 0.45 18.66
CA ALA A 78 2.41 0.16 17.62
C ALA A 78 2.39 1.21 16.50
N THR A 79 3.57 1.57 16.03
CA THR A 79 3.75 2.33 14.80
C THR A 79 3.54 1.43 13.60
N ILE A 80 2.66 1.81 12.68
CA ILE A 80 2.35 1.01 11.50
C ILE A 80 2.92 1.69 10.26
N ASN A 81 3.82 0.99 9.58
CA ASN A 81 4.39 1.41 8.30
C ASN A 81 3.83 0.52 7.19
N ILE A 82 3.43 1.12 6.08
CA ILE A 82 3.01 0.43 4.86
C ILE A 82 4.06 0.72 3.79
N LEU A 83 4.65 -0.35 3.26
CA LEU A 83 5.76 -0.31 2.31
C LEU A 83 5.31 -0.95 0.99
N SER A 84 5.47 -0.22 -0.11
CA SER A 84 5.12 -0.67 -1.45
C SER A 84 6.11 -0.13 -2.47
N ASP A 85 6.38 -0.86 -3.54
CA ASP A 85 7.17 -0.39 -4.67
C ASP A 85 6.32 0.34 -5.73
N SER A 86 4.99 0.37 -5.55
CA SER A 86 4.07 1.16 -6.36
C SER A 86 4.15 2.65 -6.03
N LYS A 87 4.93 3.39 -6.80
CA LYS A 87 5.06 4.84 -6.66
C LYS A 87 3.71 5.55 -6.72
N ILE A 88 2.84 5.15 -7.67
CA ILE A 88 1.53 5.79 -7.87
C ILE A 88 0.66 5.63 -6.64
N SER A 89 0.59 4.44 -6.07
CA SER A 89 -0.23 4.14 -4.89
C SER A 89 0.28 4.88 -3.65
N VAL A 90 1.60 4.82 -3.39
CA VAL A 90 2.22 5.48 -2.24
C VAL A 90 2.09 7.01 -2.30
N TYR A 91 2.47 7.63 -3.43
CA TYR A 91 2.38 9.08 -3.57
C TYR A 91 0.94 9.57 -3.68
N GLY A 92 0.06 8.78 -4.29
CA GLY A 92 -1.36 9.04 -4.31
C GLY A 92 -1.93 9.22 -2.92
N LEU A 93 -1.63 8.31 -2.01
CA LEU A 93 -2.10 8.37 -0.61
C LEU A 93 -1.34 9.39 0.24
N ARG A 94 -0.01 9.48 0.10
CA ARG A 94 0.84 10.32 0.96
C ARG A 94 0.83 11.79 0.61
N GLU A 95 0.73 12.12 -0.69
CA GLU A 95 0.95 13.48 -1.18
C GLU A 95 -0.21 14.00 -2.05
N TRP A 96 -0.56 13.28 -3.13
CA TRP A 96 -1.48 13.80 -4.14
C TRP A 96 -2.92 13.89 -3.66
N SER A 97 -3.33 13.01 -2.77
CA SER A 97 -4.68 13.00 -2.19
C SER A 97 -5.05 14.34 -1.54
N PHE A 98 -4.09 15.09 -0.99
CA PHE A 98 -4.37 16.40 -0.41
C PHE A 98 -4.82 17.42 -1.45
N SER A 99 -4.21 17.37 -2.65
CA SER A 99 -4.62 18.20 -3.77
C SER A 99 -5.98 17.75 -4.32
N TRP A 100 -6.21 16.44 -4.43
CA TRP A 100 -7.49 15.90 -4.90
C TRP A 100 -8.65 16.27 -3.96
N LEU A 101 -8.45 16.14 -2.64
CA LEU A 101 -9.43 16.56 -1.63
C LEU A 101 -9.69 18.08 -1.65
N LYS A 102 -8.66 18.88 -1.96
CA LYS A 102 -8.81 20.32 -2.15
C LYS A 102 -9.61 20.62 -3.42
N ASN A 103 -9.33 19.93 -4.51
CA ASN A 103 -10.00 20.13 -5.77
C ASN A 103 -11.48 19.71 -5.71
N GLN A 104 -11.85 18.65 -5.00
CA GLN A 104 -13.25 18.31 -4.75
C GLN A 104 -14.03 19.48 -4.16
N VAL A 105 -13.48 20.13 -3.14
CA VAL A 105 -14.11 21.29 -2.51
C VAL A 105 -14.17 22.48 -3.48
N LYS A 106 -13.05 22.76 -4.18
CA LYS A 106 -12.93 23.88 -5.11
C LYS A 106 -13.94 23.80 -6.28
N PHE A 107 -14.10 22.61 -6.83
CA PHE A 107 -14.94 22.37 -8.02
C PHE A 107 -16.34 21.86 -7.67
N ASN A 108 -16.67 21.79 -6.37
CA ASN A 108 -17.96 21.26 -5.87
C ASN A 108 -18.33 19.92 -6.54
N THR A 109 -17.38 18.98 -6.54
CA THR A 109 -17.53 17.66 -7.19
C THR A 109 -17.28 16.53 -6.19
N TYR A 110 -17.81 15.35 -6.49
CA TYR A 110 -17.49 14.11 -5.75
C TYR A 110 -16.24 13.40 -6.29
N ASN A 111 -15.77 13.79 -7.48
CA ASN A 111 -14.64 13.17 -8.14
C ASN A 111 -13.31 13.72 -7.61
N PHE A 112 -12.31 12.85 -7.49
CA PHE A 112 -10.94 13.30 -7.37
C PHE A 112 -10.44 13.83 -8.71
N ILE A 113 -10.03 15.07 -8.71
CA ILE A 113 -9.54 15.77 -9.91
C ILE A 113 -8.03 16.01 -9.71
N ASN A 114 -7.24 15.57 -10.70
CA ASN A 114 -5.79 15.78 -10.71
C ASN A 114 -5.43 17.23 -11.11
N SER A 115 -4.13 17.55 -11.15
CA SER A 115 -3.63 18.88 -11.54
C SER A 115 -3.96 19.28 -12.98
N SER A 116 -4.20 18.30 -13.85
CA SER A 116 -4.56 18.51 -15.26
C SER A 116 -6.09 18.61 -15.49
N GLY A 117 -6.89 18.62 -14.44
CA GLY A 117 -8.36 18.73 -14.53
C GLY A 117 -9.07 17.41 -14.83
N ASN A 118 -8.36 16.29 -14.90
CA ASN A 118 -8.94 14.98 -15.21
C ASN A 118 -9.30 14.20 -13.94
N ASN A 119 -10.26 13.28 -14.07
CA ASN A 119 -10.57 12.34 -13.00
C ASN A 119 -9.36 11.45 -12.67
N VAL A 120 -9.12 11.24 -11.39
CA VAL A 120 -8.08 10.32 -10.91
C VAL A 120 -8.54 8.88 -11.16
N ALA A 121 -7.67 8.07 -11.75
CA ALA A 121 -7.92 6.64 -11.92
C ALA A 121 -8.04 5.95 -10.55
N ASN A 122 -8.89 4.93 -10.45
CA ASN A 122 -9.13 4.15 -9.22
C ASN A 122 -9.54 5.02 -8.01
N GLN A 123 -10.14 6.19 -8.25
CA GLN A 123 -10.46 7.17 -7.21
C GLN A 123 -11.36 6.61 -6.11
N GLU A 124 -12.26 5.69 -6.42
CA GLU A 124 -13.17 5.11 -5.42
C GLU A 124 -12.39 4.28 -4.37
N LEU A 125 -11.36 3.56 -4.82
CA LEU A 125 -10.50 2.82 -3.90
C LEU A 125 -9.61 3.76 -3.06
N PHE A 126 -9.07 4.83 -3.65
CA PHE A 126 -8.37 5.88 -2.89
C PHE A 126 -9.27 6.53 -1.84
N LYS A 127 -10.50 6.90 -2.20
CA LYS A 127 -11.48 7.46 -1.27
C LYS A 127 -11.78 6.50 -0.14
N HIS A 128 -11.98 5.22 -0.46
CA HIS A 128 -12.28 4.19 0.53
C HIS A 128 -11.13 4.01 1.54
N ILE A 129 -9.89 3.94 1.07
CA ILE A 129 -8.70 3.88 1.94
C ILE A 129 -8.63 5.11 2.86
N ILE A 130 -8.77 6.31 2.31
CA ILE A 130 -8.72 7.57 3.08
C ILE A 130 -9.83 7.61 4.13
N LEU A 131 -11.06 7.21 3.76
CA LEU A 131 -12.18 7.13 4.67
C LEU A 131 -11.91 6.14 5.80
N THR A 132 -11.42 4.96 5.48
CA THR A 132 -11.12 3.91 6.47
C THR A 132 -10.08 4.41 7.49
N ILE A 133 -9.02 5.05 7.03
CA ILE A 133 -8.00 5.66 7.90
C ILE A 133 -8.63 6.72 8.82
N CYS A 134 -9.42 7.64 8.24
CA CYS A 134 -10.03 8.74 8.98
C CYS A 134 -11.11 8.28 9.97
N SER A 135 -11.99 7.36 9.57
CA SER A 135 -13.10 6.88 10.41
C SER A 135 -12.60 6.10 11.62
N ASN A 136 -11.50 5.37 11.44
CA ASN A 136 -10.93 4.55 12.51
C ASN A 136 -9.79 5.24 13.29
N ASN A 137 -9.47 6.50 13.01
CA ASN A 137 -8.31 7.22 13.59
C ASN A 137 -7.01 6.39 13.48
N LEU A 138 -6.77 5.76 12.33
CA LEU A 138 -5.65 4.86 12.12
C LEU A 138 -4.40 5.68 11.79
N CYS A 139 -3.39 5.67 12.68
CA CYS A 139 -2.09 6.27 12.41
C CYS A 139 -1.24 5.30 11.59
N VAL A 140 -0.95 5.67 10.34
CA VAL A 140 -0.15 4.87 9.41
C VAL A 140 0.84 5.77 8.65
N ARG A 141 1.96 5.17 8.22
CA ARG A 141 2.94 5.84 7.37
C ARG A 141 3.10 5.05 6.08
N PHE A 142 3.27 5.76 4.98
CA PHE A 142 3.45 5.15 3.65
C PHE A 142 4.87 5.39 3.15
N PHE A 143 5.55 4.32 2.75
CA PHE A 143 6.91 4.35 2.24
C PHE A 143 7.00 3.68 0.88
N HIS A 144 7.66 4.38 -0.05
CA HIS A 144 8.05 3.77 -1.31
C HIS A 144 9.38 3.01 -1.11
N VAL A 145 9.37 1.73 -1.44
CA VAL A 145 10.57 0.88 -1.49
C VAL A 145 10.99 0.64 -2.93
N LYS A 146 12.22 0.22 -3.17
CA LYS A 146 12.67 -0.22 -4.50
C LYS A 146 12.44 -1.73 -4.61
N GLY A 147 11.60 -2.14 -5.56
CA GLY A 147 11.40 -3.55 -5.88
C GLY A 147 12.60 -4.17 -6.62
N HIS A 148 12.70 -5.50 -6.59
CA HIS A 148 13.66 -6.32 -7.33
C HIS A 148 15.13 -5.91 -7.13
N ILE A 149 15.61 -5.93 -5.89
CA ILE A 149 16.99 -5.62 -5.53
C ILE A 149 17.78 -6.91 -5.30
N ASN A 150 18.92 -7.03 -5.95
CA ASN A 150 19.88 -8.07 -5.60
C ASN A 150 20.65 -7.67 -4.33
N PHE A 151 20.17 -8.12 -3.18
CA PHE A 151 20.76 -7.78 -1.88
C PHE A 151 22.16 -8.40 -1.66
N ASN A 152 22.61 -9.32 -2.53
CA ASN A 152 24.00 -9.82 -2.54
C ASN A 152 24.95 -8.89 -3.33
N ASN A 153 24.42 -7.85 -3.99
CA ASN A 153 25.20 -6.88 -4.73
C ASN A 153 25.25 -5.53 -3.98
N PHE A 154 26.45 -5.15 -3.54
CA PHE A 154 26.64 -3.90 -2.79
C PHE A 154 26.19 -2.64 -3.56
N LYS A 155 26.37 -2.60 -4.88
CA LYS A 155 25.94 -1.46 -5.71
C LYS A 155 24.41 -1.35 -5.72
N ASP A 156 23.71 -2.47 -5.81
CA ASP A 156 22.25 -2.50 -5.80
C ASP A 156 21.70 -2.08 -4.43
N LEU A 157 22.33 -2.53 -3.34
CA LEU A 157 21.98 -2.09 -1.99
C LEU A 157 22.17 -0.59 -1.79
N ALA A 158 23.33 -0.05 -2.21
CA ALA A 158 23.62 1.38 -2.13
C ALA A 158 22.63 2.21 -2.97
N TYR A 159 22.29 1.71 -4.16
CA TYR A 159 21.27 2.33 -5.02
C TYR A 159 19.89 2.33 -4.33
N ALA A 160 19.47 1.19 -3.78
CA ALA A 160 18.18 1.08 -3.08
C ALA A 160 18.11 1.98 -1.85
N GLN A 161 19.20 2.09 -1.07
CA GLN A 161 19.31 2.98 0.07
C GLN A 161 19.15 4.45 -0.35
N ASN A 162 19.89 4.88 -1.37
CA ASN A 162 19.79 6.23 -1.92
C ASN A 162 18.40 6.52 -2.48
N LYS A 163 17.80 5.53 -3.16
CA LYS A 163 16.43 5.64 -3.68
C LYS A 163 15.43 5.82 -2.55
N PHE A 164 15.54 5.01 -1.48
CA PHE A 164 14.67 5.14 -0.32
C PHE A 164 14.78 6.51 0.33
N LYS A 165 16.03 7.00 0.54
CA LYS A 165 16.30 8.35 1.06
C LYS A 165 15.66 9.43 0.19
N THR A 166 15.85 9.37 -1.12
CA THR A 166 15.31 10.37 -2.06
C THR A 166 13.78 10.38 -2.08
N MET A 167 13.17 9.18 -2.07
CA MET A 167 11.72 9.05 -2.21
C MET A 167 10.96 9.30 -0.91
N ASN A 168 11.56 9.04 0.24
CA ASN A 168 10.90 9.12 1.54
C ASN A 168 11.47 10.20 2.46
N ASN A 169 12.54 10.87 2.04
CA ASN A 169 13.30 11.87 2.84
C ASN A 169 13.79 11.31 4.20
N ILE A 170 14.13 10.02 4.22
CA ILE A 170 14.59 9.30 5.42
C ILE A 170 15.81 8.49 5.05
N ASN A 171 16.84 8.56 5.89
CA ASN A 171 18.01 7.69 5.78
C ASN A 171 17.79 6.42 6.60
N ILE A 172 18.09 5.26 6.01
CA ILE A 172 17.98 3.95 6.65
C ILE A 172 19.32 3.21 6.54
N PRO A 173 19.67 2.35 7.52
CA PRO A 173 20.89 1.55 7.43
C PRO A 173 20.79 0.47 6.34
N PRO A 174 21.93 -0.05 5.84
CA PRO A 174 21.94 -1.11 4.83
C PRO A 174 21.18 -2.38 5.27
N SER A 175 21.22 -2.73 6.56
CA SER A 175 20.45 -3.88 7.09
C SER A 175 18.95 -3.73 6.87
N THR A 176 18.41 -2.55 7.08
CA THR A 176 16.99 -2.25 6.81
C THR A 176 16.67 -2.41 5.32
N VAL A 177 17.58 -1.98 4.42
CA VAL A 177 17.40 -2.17 2.97
C VAL A 177 17.35 -3.65 2.62
N VAL A 178 18.22 -4.47 3.22
CA VAL A 178 18.21 -5.93 3.03
C VAL A 178 16.87 -6.53 3.46
N THR A 179 16.39 -6.19 4.66
CA THR A 179 15.08 -6.65 5.15
C THR A 179 13.96 -6.25 4.19
N PHE A 180 13.94 -5.00 3.72
CA PHE A 180 12.92 -4.52 2.80
C PHE A 180 12.96 -5.25 1.46
N SER A 181 14.16 -5.54 0.95
CA SER A 181 14.33 -6.30 -0.29
C SER A 181 13.84 -7.73 -0.16
N ILE A 182 14.21 -8.42 0.94
CA ILE A 182 13.74 -9.78 1.23
C ILE A 182 12.21 -9.83 1.30
N MET A 183 11.60 -8.89 2.01
CA MET A 183 10.16 -8.85 2.19
C MET A 183 9.42 -8.46 0.92
N ASN A 184 10.00 -7.57 0.08
CA ASN A 184 9.42 -7.25 -1.22
C ASN A 184 9.47 -8.46 -2.16
N ASP A 185 10.57 -9.20 -2.20
CA ASP A 185 10.67 -10.43 -2.99
C ASP A 185 9.74 -11.54 -2.44
N TYR A 186 9.56 -11.59 -1.12
CA TYR A 186 8.62 -12.53 -0.49
C TYR A 186 7.20 -12.27 -0.95
N ILE A 187 6.72 -11.03 -0.86
CA ILE A 187 5.33 -10.68 -1.21
C ILE A 187 5.09 -10.83 -2.73
N ASP A 188 6.05 -10.47 -3.59
CA ASP A 188 5.98 -10.68 -5.04
C ASP A 188 5.81 -12.18 -5.36
N ASN A 189 6.63 -13.05 -4.77
CA ASN A 189 6.51 -14.49 -4.94
C ASN A 189 5.19 -15.03 -4.37
N PHE A 190 4.73 -14.51 -3.24
CA PHE A 190 3.48 -14.91 -2.61
C PHE A 190 2.28 -14.58 -3.50
N THR A 191 2.23 -13.38 -4.08
CA THR A 191 1.16 -12.98 -5.01
C THR A 191 1.20 -13.76 -6.32
N ARG A 192 2.38 -13.98 -6.91
CA ARG A 192 2.54 -14.77 -8.15
C ARG A 192 2.12 -16.22 -7.99
N ASN A 193 2.42 -16.83 -6.85
CA ASN A 193 2.07 -18.24 -6.61
C ASN A 193 0.56 -18.46 -6.50
N GLN A 194 -0.24 -17.45 -6.19
CA GLN A 194 -1.70 -17.58 -6.15
C GLN A 194 -2.28 -17.97 -7.52
N PHE A 195 -1.70 -17.49 -8.62
CA PHE A 195 -2.16 -17.88 -9.96
C PHE A 195 -1.96 -19.36 -10.27
N LYS A 196 -0.96 -20.02 -9.66
CA LYS A 196 -0.75 -21.46 -9.81
C LYS A 196 -1.86 -22.27 -9.13
N VAL A 197 -2.32 -21.79 -7.96
CA VAL A 197 -3.41 -22.43 -7.20
C VAL A 197 -4.75 -22.24 -7.90
N ILE A 198 -5.00 -21.07 -8.46
CA ILE A 198 -6.27 -20.70 -9.10
C ILE A 198 -6.49 -21.47 -10.39
N ASN A 199 -5.44 -21.76 -11.17
CA ASN A 199 -5.54 -22.60 -12.37
C ASN A 199 -6.05 -24.01 -12.06
N LEU A 200 -5.99 -24.44 -10.79
CA LEU A 200 -6.48 -25.75 -10.33
C LEU A 200 -7.93 -25.72 -9.81
N HIS A 201 -8.44 -24.56 -9.34
CA HIS A 201 -9.70 -24.48 -8.59
C HIS A 201 -10.71 -23.43 -9.09
N GLY A 202 -10.38 -22.71 -10.17
CA GLY A 202 -11.21 -21.61 -10.69
C GLY A 202 -11.01 -20.28 -9.93
N ILE A 203 -11.35 -19.18 -10.58
CA ILE A 203 -11.18 -17.83 -10.03
C ILE A 203 -12.47 -17.39 -9.36
N ASN A 204 -12.39 -17.07 -8.08
CA ASN A 204 -13.47 -16.36 -7.41
C ASN A 204 -13.48 -14.90 -7.85
N THR A 205 -14.41 -14.51 -8.72
CA THR A 205 -14.51 -13.18 -9.33
C THR A 205 -15.22 -12.16 -8.44
N ASN A 206 -15.55 -12.50 -7.20
CA ASN A 206 -16.19 -11.58 -6.27
C ASN A 206 -15.18 -10.51 -5.81
N GLY A 207 -14.99 -9.51 -6.67
CA GLY A 207 -14.33 -8.26 -6.30
C GLY A 207 -15.05 -7.60 -5.11
N LEU A 208 -14.40 -6.64 -4.45
CA LEU A 208 -15.07 -5.79 -3.49
C LEU A 208 -16.38 -5.27 -4.09
N PRO A 209 -17.48 -5.33 -3.36
CA PRO A 209 -18.66 -4.61 -3.78
C PRO A 209 -18.26 -3.16 -4.02
N LEU A 210 -18.60 -2.63 -5.20
CA LEU A 210 -18.41 -1.22 -5.52
C LEU A 210 -19.32 -0.42 -4.56
N PHE A 211 -18.75 -0.03 -3.44
CA PHE A 211 -19.41 0.91 -2.55
C PHE A 211 -19.31 2.29 -3.19
N TYR A 212 -20.40 2.75 -3.80
CA TYR A 212 -20.56 4.14 -4.21
C TYR A 212 -20.69 5.01 -2.95
N PHE A 213 -19.57 5.52 -2.46
CA PHE A 213 -19.61 6.52 -1.40
C PHE A 213 -19.71 7.90 -2.04
N ASN A 214 -20.79 8.62 -1.74
CA ASN A 214 -20.88 10.07 -1.95
C ASN A 214 -19.95 10.79 -0.99
N PHE A 215 -18.65 10.70 -1.26
CA PHE A 215 -17.61 11.24 -0.42
C PHE A 215 -17.18 12.62 -0.90
N GLN A 216 -17.50 13.67 -0.12
CA GLN A 216 -16.90 14.99 -0.27
C GLN A 216 -15.83 15.18 0.81
N GLY A 217 -14.58 15.32 0.40
CA GLY A 217 -13.46 15.63 1.29
C GLY A 217 -13.57 17.03 1.86
N SER A 218 -14.14 17.17 3.05
CA SER A 218 -14.18 18.48 3.73
C SER A 218 -12.77 18.94 4.14
N PRO A 219 -12.55 20.27 4.34
CA PRO A 219 -11.28 20.77 4.87
C PRO A 219 -10.89 20.13 6.22
N ARG A 220 -11.89 19.77 7.04
CA ARG A 220 -11.70 19.06 8.31
C ARG A 220 -11.14 17.66 8.08
N MET A 221 -11.67 16.91 7.11
CA MET A 221 -11.19 15.57 6.78
C MET A 221 -9.77 15.60 6.21
N ARG A 222 -9.46 16.54 5.32
CA ARG A 222 -8.11 16.71 4.79
C ARG A 222 -7.08 16.96 5.91
N ARG A 223 -7.41 17.81 6.89
CA ARG A 223 -6.55 18.05 8.05
C ARG A 223 -6.39 16.80 8.90
N LYS A 224 -7.50 16.10 9.17
CA LYS A 224 -7.51 14.84 9.91
C LYS A 224 -6.64 13.78 9.21
N TYR A 225 -6.84 13.58 7.92
CA TYR A 225 -6.06 12.62 7.13
C TYR A 225 -4.57 12.95 7.19
N LYS A 226 -4.22 14.23 6.95
CA LYS A 226 -2.83 14.68 7.06
C LYS A 226 -2.23 14.36 8.43
N SER A 227 -2.94 14.63 9.52
CA SER A 227 -2.45 14.36 10.88
C SER A 227 -2.25 12.87 11.18
N LEU A 228 -2.97 11.98 10.50
CA LEU A 228 -2.90 10.53 10.70
C LEU A 228 -1.78 9.86 9.90
N ILE A 229 -1.35 10.44 8.77
CA ILE A 229 -0.30 9.84 7.92
C ILE A 229 1.05 10.57 8.01
N SER A 230 1.14 11.71 8.73
CA SER A 230 2.37 12.50 8.88
C SER A 230 3.11 12.25 10.20
N LYS A 231 2.57 11.40 11.05
CA LYS A 231 3.18 11.02 12.33
C LYS A 231 4.11 9.84 12.14
#